data_fd05b14a730c0669b156558c0036d17d
#
_entry.id   fd05b14a730c0669b156558c0036d17d
#
_cell.length_a   1.000
_cell.length_b   1.000
_cell.length_c   1.000
_cell.angle_alpha   90.00
_cell.angle_beta   90.00
_cell.angle_gamma   90.00
#
_symmetry.space_group_name_H-M   'P 1'
#
loop_
_entity.id
_entity.type
_entity.pdbx_description
1 polymer ?
#
loop_
_entity_poly.entity_id
_entity_poly.type
_entity_poly.pdbx_seq_one_letter_code
_entity_poly.pdbx_strand_id
1 'polypeptide(L)'
;YRIGNYEEATKQLERAIELKPEDPTINDHLGDAYWRVGRVLEARFQWAHARDLKPDPEELPKIEEKLKDGLPEETSSQAKAGKKSGDGG
;
A
#
# COMPACT_ATOMS: atom_id res chain seq x y z
N TYR A 1 -16.05 -1.23 0.02
CA TYR A 1 -14.98 -1.74 0.87
C TYR A 1 -14.93 -1.00 2.19
N ARG A 2 -14.58 -1.67 3.26
CA ARG A 2 -14.74 -1.12 4.59
C ARG A 2 -13.40 -0.84 5.24
N ILE A 3 -13.32 0.30 5.92
CA ILE A 3 -12.13 0.65 6.68
C ILE A 3 -11.85 -0.40 7.76
N GLY A 4 -12.90 -0.97 8.35
CA GLY A 4 -12.72 -2.02 9.36
C GLY A 4 -11.93 -3.20 8.87
N ASN A 5 -12.10 -3.60 7.60
CA ASN A 5 -11.34 -4.69 7.02
C ASN A 5 -9.86 -4.32 6.91
N TYR A 6 -9.57 -3.07 6.60
CA TYR A 6 -8.19 -2.62 6.53
C TYR A 6 -7.57 -2.49 7.91
N GLU A 7 -8.37 -2.12 8.92
CA GLU A 7 -7.87 -2.09 10.28
C GLU A 7 -7.44 -3.47 10.74
N GLU A 8 -8.26 -4.47 10.44
CA GLU A 8 -7.91 -5.84 10.81
C GLU A 8 -6.70 -6.32 10.04
N ALA A 9 -6.64 -6.03 8.74
CA ALA A 9 -5.50 -6.39 7.92
C ALA A 9 -4.22 -5.76 8.46
N THR A 10 -4.31 -4.50 8.89
CA THR A 10 -3.17 -3.80 9.46
C THR A 10 -2.64 -4.55 10.68
N LYS A 11 -3.54 -4.96 11.57
CA LYS A 11 -3.11 -5.68 12.79
C LYS A 11 -2.43 -7.00 12.44
N GLN A 12 -2.97 -7.72 11.47
CA GLN A 12 -2.38 -8.99 11.06
C GLN A 12 -0.99 -8.77 10.47
N LEU A 13 -0.84 -7.73 9.66
CA LEU A 13 0.44 -7.44 9.05
C LEU A 13 1.46 -6.93 10.07
N GLU A 14 0.99 -6.18 11.07
CA GLU A 14 1.87 -5.75 12.15
C GLU A 14 2.42 -6.94 12.93
N ARG A 15 1.61 -7.97 13.12
CA ARG A 15 2.11 -9.19 13.74
C ARG A 15 3.09 -9.92 12.86
N ALA A 16 2.79 -9.97 11.57
CA ALA A 16 3.69 -10.64 10.62
C ALA A 16 5.04 -9.96 10.57
N ILE A 17 5.07 -8.62 10.63
CA ILE A 17 6.31 -7.89 10.56
C ILE A 17 7.17 -8.13 11.80
N GLU A 18 6.55 -8.42 12.93
CA GLU A 18 7.32 -8.75 14.14
C GLU A 18 8.07 -10.05 13.98
N LEU A 19 7.52 -10.97 13.20
CA LEU A 19 8.16 -12.25 12.96
C LEU A 19 9.18 -12.19 11.83
N LYS A 20 8.94 -11.33 10.85
CA LYS A 20 9.80 -11.22 9.67
C LYS A 20 10.02 -9.75 9.32
N PRO A 21 10.76 -9.03 10.16
CA PRO A 21 10.93 -7.58 9.95
C PRO A 21 11.69 -7.22 8.68
N GLU A 22 12.41 -8.16 8.09
CA GLU A 22 13.19 -7.89 6.89
C GLU A 22 12.55 -8.42 5.62
N ASP A 23 11.28 -8.82 5.68
CA ASP A 23 10.59 -9.30 4.50
C ASP A 23 10.03 -8.11 3.73
N PRO A 24 10.53 -7.85 2.50
CA PRO A 24 10.06 -6.69 1.76
C PRO A 24 8.57 -6.77 1.39
N THR A 25 8.06 -7.97 1.13
CA THR A 25 6.65 -8.13 0.77
C THR A 25 5.75 -7.75 1.93
N ILE A 26 6.09 -8.19 3.15
CA ILE A 26 5.28 -7.85 4.32
C ILE A 26 5.33 -6.35 4.58
N ASN A 27 6.52 -5.74 4.46
CA ASN A 27 6.64 -4.30 4.64
C ASN A 27 5.81 -3.53 3.60
N ASP A 28 5.83 -3.98 2.35
CA ASP A 28 5.05 -3.36 1.29
C ASP A 28 3.55 -3.46 1.58
N HIS A 29 3.08 -4.64 1.96
CA HIS A 29 1.66 -4.86 2.24
C HIS A 29 1.22 -4.08 3.47
N LEU A 30 2.08 -3.97 4.47
CA LEU A 30 1.76 -3.16 5.65
C LEU A 30 1.61 -1.70 5.27
N GLY A 31 2.48 -1.21 4.37
CA GLY A 31 2.34 0.13 3.85
C GLY A 31 0.99 0.34 3.16
N ASP A 32 0.58 -0.64 2.35
CA ASP A 32 -0.72 -0.56 1.68
C ASP A 32 -1.84 -0.45 2.70
N ALA A 33 -1.80 -1.28 3.75
CA ALA A 33 -2.84 -1.28 4.77
C ALA A 33 -2.87 0.04 5.53
N TYR A 34 -1.70 0.56 5.91
CA TYR A 34 -1.63 1.86 6.57
C TYR A 34 -2.25 2.96 5.71
N TRP A 35 -1.94 2.94 4.42
CA TRP A 35 -2.49 3.94 3.51
C TRP A 35 -4.02 3.90 3.51
N ARG A 36 -4.58 2.68 3.46
CA ARG A 36 -6.04 2.53 3.38
C ARG A 36 -6.75 2.99 4.65
N VAL A 37 -6.09 2.91 5.80
CA VAL A 37 -6.68 3.39 7.05
C VAL A 37 -6.32 4.84 7.34
N GLY A 38 -5.67 5.53 6.40
CA GLY A 38 -5.37 6.94 6.53
C GLY A 38 -4.07 7.28 7.23
N ARG A 39 -3.25 6.29 7.53
CA ARG A 39 -1.96 6.51 8.20
C ARG A 39 -0.87 6.69 7.14
N VAL A 40 -0.91 7.84 6.48
CA VAL A 40 -0.13 8.08 5.28
C VAL A 40 1.38 8.10 5.54
N LEU A 41 1.81 8.75 6.60
CA LEU A 41 3.23 8.83 6.91
C LEU A 41 3.80 7.45 7.21
N GLU A 42 3.04 6.65 7.94
CA GLU A 42 3.46 5.29 8.26
C GLU A 42 3.49 4.42 7.03
N ALA A 43 2.53 4.63 6.10
CA ALA A 43 2.53 3.91 4.84
C ALA A 43 3.80 4.20 4.06
N ARG A 44 4.17 5.46 3.95
CA ARG A 44 5.37 5.83 3.21
C ARG A 44 6.63 5.28 3.86
N PHE A 45 6.67 5.28 5.19
CA PHE A 45 7.80 4.69 5.89
C PHE A 45 7.95 3.20 5.56
N GLN A 46 6.84 2.46 5.58
CA GLN A 46 6.90 1.03 5.31
C GLN A 46 7.29 0.74 3.86
N TRP A 47 6.78 1.53 2.92
CA TRP A 47 7.17 1.36 1.51
C TRP A 47 8.65 1.67 1.29
N ALA A 48 9.16 2.72 1.93
CA ALA A 48 10.57 3.06 1.82
C ALA A 48 11.44 1.96 2.40
N HIS A 49 11.00 1.40 3.52
CA HIS A 49 11.71 0.30 4.14
C HIS A 49 11.69 -0.94 3.24
N ALA A 50 10.53 -1.23 2.64
CA ALA A 50 10.41 -2.35 1.70
C ALA A 50 11.35 -2.18 0.52
N ARG A 51 11.44 -0.96 0.00
CA ARG A 51 12.36 -0.68 -1.11
C ARG A 51 13.81 -0.96 -0.70
N ASP A 52 14.17 -0.56 0.52
CA ASP A 52 15.55 -0.72 0.99
C ASP A 52 15.89 -2.16 1.30
N LEU A 53 14.90 -3.01 1.49
CA LEU A 53 15.11 -4.44 1.74
C LEU A 53 15.35 -5.24 0.47
N LYS A 54 15.44 -4.56 -0.68
CA LYS A 54 15.76 -5.17 -1.97
C LYS A 54 14.73 -6.21 -2.39
N PRO A 55 13.49 -5.75 -2.65
CA PRO A 55 12.44 -6.66 -3.12
C PRO A 55 12.78 -7.21 -4.51
N ASP A 56 11.96 -8.16 -4.98
CA ASP A 56 12.13 -8.68 -6.32
C ASP A 56 12.12 -7.55 -7.35
N PRO A 57 12.91 -7.67 -8.43
CA PRO A 57 13.01 -6.59 -9.42
C PRO A 57 11.68 -6.16 -10.01
N GLU A 58 10.72 -7.06 -10.12
CA GLU A 58 9.41 -6.72 -10.67
C GLU A 58 8.53 -5.99 -9.66
N GLU A 59 8.85 -6.09 -8.35
CA GLU A 59 8.09 -5.40 -7.32
C GLU A 59 8.62 -3.99 -7.06
N LEU A 60 9.91 -3.78 -7.28
CA LEU A 60 10.54 -2.52 -6.96
C LEU A 60 9.90 -1.32 -7.64
N PRO A 61 9.63 -1.33 -8.96
CA PRO A 61 8.98 -0.17 -9.58
C PRO A 61 7.61 0.12 -9.00
N LYS A 62 6.88 -0.92 -8.59
CA LYS A 62 5.56 -0.74 -7.98
C LYS A 62 5.67 -0.02 -6.65
N ILE A 63 6.65 -0.40 -5.84
CA ILE A 63 6.87 0.24 -4.55
C ILE A 63 7.29 1.69 -4.75
N GLU A 64 8.16 1.94 -5.70
CA GLU A 64 8.60 3.30 -5.98
C GLU A 64 7.45 4.18 -6.47
N GLU A 65 6.55 3.62 -7.26
CA GLU A 65 5.37 4.35 -7.70
C GLU A 65 4.47 4.70 -6.53
N LYS A 66 4.30 3.78 -5.58
CA LYS A 66 3.52 4.06 -4.38
C LYS A 66 4.14 5.18 -3.56
N LEU A 67 5.46 5.17 -3.45
CA LEU A 67 6.16 6.23 -2.72
C LEU A 67 5.96 7.58 -3.37
N LYS A 68 5.86 7.61 -4.69
CA LYS A 68 5.70 8.85 -5.43
C LYS A 68 4.25 9.34 -5.38
N ASP A 69 3.29 8.47 -5.65
CA ASP A 69 1.90 8.86 -5.89
C ASP A 69 0.91 8.33 -4.85
N GLY A 70 1.35 7.43 -3.98
CA GLY A 70 0.43 6.74 -3.09
C GLY A 70 -0.35 5.68 -3.83
N LEU A 71 -1.39 5.17 -3.20
CA LEU A 71 -2.27 4.20 -3.83
C LEU A 71 -3.46 4.89 -4.47
N PRO A 72 -3.96 4.36 -5.59
CA PRO A 72 -5.17 4.93 -6.19
C PRO A 72 -6.36 4.68 -5.27
N GLU A 73 -7.36 5.56 -5.37
CA GLU A 73 -8.57 5.38 -4.60
C GLU A 73 -9.36 4.20 -5.14
N GLU A 74 -10.06 3.55 -4.26
CA GLU A 74 -10.77 2.34 -4.62
C GLU A 74 -12.15 2.57 -5.17
N THR A 75 -12.70 3.69 -5.01
CA THR A 75 -14.06 3.88 -5.52
C THR A 75 -14.07 3.99 -7.03
N SER A 76 -14.15 3.88 -6.47
CA SER A 76 -14.44 4.06 -7.21
C SER A 76 -14.72 4.01 -7.96
N SER A 77 -14.50 4.22 -7.95
CA SER A 77 -14.72 4.11 -8.63
C SER A 77 -14.90 3.85 -9.12
N GLN A 78 -14.78 3.80 -9.15
CA GLN A 78 -14.92 3.68 -9.50
C GLN A 78 -15.11 3.82 -10.04
N ALA A 79 -15.26 4.31 -10.21
CA ALA A 79 -15.37 4.59 -10.69
C ALA A 79 -15.10 4.81 -11.33
N LYS A 80 -15.20 5.11 -11.73
CA LYS A 80 -14.85 5.45 -12.36
C LYS A 80 -14.31 5.33 -12.93
N ALA A 81 -14.55 5.79 -12.91
CA ALA A 81 -14.15 5.73 -13.52
C ALA A 81 -13.90 5.99 -14.06
N GLY A 82 -14.12 6.42 -14.14
CA GLY A 82 -13.88 6.63 -14.72
C GLY A 82 -13.63 7.18 -15.04
N LYS A 83 -13.64 7.57 -15.25
CA LYS A 83 -13.28 8.02 -15.70
C LYS A 83 -12.67 8.24 -16.03
N LYS A 84 -12.91 8.66 -16.00
CA LYS A 84 -12.36 8.86 -16.53
C LYS A 84 -11.93 8.99 -16.92
N SER A 85 -12.37 9.41 -16.65
CA SER A 85 -11.97 9.44 -17.28
C SER A 85 -11.69 9.62 -17.69
N GLY A 86 -12.10 10.02 -17.56
CA GLY A 86 -11.74 10.12 -18.17
C GLY A 86 -11.70 10.25 -18.38
N ASP A 87 -12.04 10.55 -18.44
CA ASP A 87 -12.00 10.51 -18.82
C ASP A 87 -11.72 10.43 -18.83
N GLY A 88 -12.16 10.75 -18.56
CA GLY A 88 -11.91 10.57 -18.72
C GLY A 88 -11.78 10.41 -18.61
N GLY A 89 -12.26 10.77 -18.61
CA GLY A 89 -12.12 10.47 -18.65
C GLY A 89 -11.81 10.37 -18.63
#